data_fa6ce757ea2a62c1ff04083c87274ae7
#
_entry.id   fa6ce757ea2a62c1ff04083c87274ae7
#
_cell.length_a   1.000
_cell.length_b   1.000
_cell.length_c   1.000
_cell.angle_alpha   90.00
_cell.angle_beta   90.00
_cell.angle_gamma   90.00
#
_symmetry.space_group_name_H-M   'P 1'
#
loop_
_entity.id
_entity.type
_entity.pdbx_description
1 polymer ?
#
loop_
_entity_poly.entity_id
_entity_poly.type
_entity_poly.pdbx_seq_one_letter_code
_entity_poly.pdbx_strand_id
1 'polypeptide(L)'
;MHEQIRPPDKALAPPDGAWRAAALTLVVIGWTANEFTVLLDVYRRLLGLSEGLVFAAFVVYVLGIVPGVLLGGPVTDRLGRKKVVVGAIAVSGLSSLALMAGFEVTALLFAGRMLAGLAIGAAMTAVPVWSRELHVRESRGDLGEPDGRPARWASLCLSAGFAVSGLCSALVAQWLPRPLLLAYVPQLALTVVALAVTAGLPETAAPGAGRVAGRGFPKACGVRPFLRYVVPLAPWVFAAPTIGYVVLPRLVAHTVGGHALLYSGLAILITPGAGALTSLLASRLAAHDPLAPAVAGMGTIAAGLVAGSWAVRHEDPLLALVASAVLGCGYGLCVVYGLSQTARIAGPDRLAVLTGAFWALAYVGFTAPFVFNLLDRTLPAPDILLALVPLTGLSLLPLLGGPPNARRRAGSGRMNHRPHHHVQGAPPK
;
A
#
# COMPACT_ATOMS: atom_id res chain seq x y z
N MET A 1 -36.00 -8.26 45.15
CA MET A 1 -35.01 -9.14 44.50
C MET A 1 -34.22 -8.25 43.53
N HIS A 2 -33.15 -7.64 44.05
CA HIS A 2 -32.25 -6.76 43.25
C HIS A 2 -31.28 -7.64 42.48
N GLU A 3 -31.50 -7.76 41.19
CA GLU A 3 -30.53 -8.36 40.24
C GLU A 3 -29.33 -7.44 40.17
N GLN A 4 -28.23 -7.83 40.86
CA GLN A 4 -26.96 -7.16 40.77
C GLN A 4 -26.41 -7.32 39.34
N ILE A 5 -26.50 -6.25 38.54
CA ILE A 5 -25.79 -6.13 37.26
C ILE A 5 -24.31 -6.25 37.58
N ARG A 6 -23.71 -7.43 37.29
CA ARG A 6 -22.27 -7.64 37.33
C ARG A 6 -21.63 -6.57 36.43
N PRO A 7 -20.67 -5.80 36.95
CA PRO A 7 -19.89 -4.91 36.09
C PRO A 7 -19.21 -5.76 35.02
N PRO A 8 -19.11 -5.27 33.77
CA PRO A 8 -18.45 -5.99 32.70
C PRO A 8 -17.04 -6.34 33.14
N ASP A 9 -16.68 -7.62 32.91
CA ASP A 9 -15.34 -8.16 33.19
C ASP A 9 -14.28 -7.11 32.88
N LYS A 10 -13.43 -6.80 33.87
CA LYS A 10 -12.27 -5.93 33.69
C LYS A 10 -11.39 -6.59 32.63
N ALA A 11 -11.65 -6.26 31.36
CA ALA A 11 -10.74 -6.61 30.29
C ALA A 11 -9.35 -6.11 30.71
N LEU A 12 -8.44 -7.02 30.97
CA LEU A 12 -7.06 -6.71 31.32
C LEU A 12 -6.55 -5.66 30.33
N ALA A 13 -5.97 -4.58 30.86
CA ALA A 13 -5.37 -3.56 30.03
C ALA A 13 -4.33 -4.23 29.10
N PRO A 14 -4.27 -3.89 27.83
CA PRO A 14 -3.28 -4.46 26.94
C PRO A 14 -1.87 -4.16 27.49
N PRO A 15 -0.87 -5.03 27.28
CA PRO A 15 0.49 -4.74 27.65
C PRO A 15 0.99 -3.48 26.93
N ASP A 16 1.89 -2.73 27.58
CA ASP A 16 2.45 -1.52 27.01
C ASP A 16 3.08 -1.78 25.64
N GLY A 17 2.75 -0.97 24.66
CA GLY A 17 3.23 -1.13 23.28
C GLY A 17 2.52 -2.22 22.46
N ALA A 18 1.43 -2.80 22.93
CA ALA A 18 0.66 -3.82 22.22
C ALA A 18 0.27 -3.37 20.79
N TRP A 19 -0.11 -2.11 20.61
CA TRP A 19 -0.46 -1.55 19.31
C TRP A 19 0.74 -1.50 18.35
N ARG A 20 1.96 -1.26 18.87
CA ARG A 20 3.19 -1.29 18.06
C ARG A 20 3.52 -2.71 17.65
N ALA A 21 3.41 -3.66 18.57
CA ALA A 21 3.62 -5.08 18.31
C ALA A 21 2.62 -5.60 17.24
N ALA A 22 1.35 -5.20 17.31
CA ALA A 22 0.37 -5.50 16.27
C ALA A 22 0.80 -4.92 14.90
N ALA A 23 1.23 -3.66 14.86
CA ALA A 23 1.67 -3.02 13.62
C ALA A 23 2.95 -3.66 13.04
N LEU A 24 3.87 -4.16 13.88
CA LEU A 24 5.09 -4.87 13.44
C LEU A 24 4.78 -6.14 12.62
N THR A 25 3.60 -6.75 12.77
CA THR A 25 3.17 -7.86 11.92
C THR A 25 3.12 -7.49 10.44
N LEU A 26 2.92 -6.20 10.12
CA LEU A 26 2.97 -5.70 8.73
C LEU A 26 4.37 -5.77 8.11
N VAL A 27 5.45 -5.72 8.90
CA VAL A 27 6.80 -5.97 8.39
C VAL A 27 6.88 -7.38 7.82
N VAL A 28 6.40 -8.36 8.60
CA VAL A 28 6.45 -9.77 8.24
C VAL A 28 5.58 -10.08 7.03
N ILE A 29 4.36 -9.56 7.01
CA ILE A 29 3.43 -9.79 5.90
C ILE A 29 3.87 -9.01 4.65
N GLY A 30 4.35 -7.76 4.81
CA GLY A 30 4.91 -6.96 3.72
C GLY A 30 6.16 -7.57 3.10
N TRP A 31 6.92 -8.36 3.87
CA TRP A 31 8.11 -9.07 3.39
C TRP A 31 7.81 -9.94 2.18
N THR A 32 6.68 -10.65 2.17
CA THR A 32 6.27 -11.56 1.08
C THR A 32 6.09 -10.87 -0.26
N ALA A 33 5.93 -9.54 -0.29
CA ALA A 33 5.72 -8.81 -1.54
C ALA A 33 6.98 -8.81 -2.42
N ASN A 34 8.14 -8.55 -1.84
CA ASN A 34 9.36 -8.28 -2.60
C ASN A 34 10.46 -9.35 -2.46
N GLU A 35 10.34 -10.32 -1.55
CA GLU A 35 11.27 -11.45 -1.50
C GLU A 35 11.33 -12.23 -2.83
N PHE A 36 10.18 -12.42 -3.49
CA PHE A 36 10.08 -13.06 -4.80
C PHE A 36 10.64 -12.17 -5.92
N THR A 37 10.49 -10.84 -5.80
CA THR A 37 10.79 -9.89 -6.88
C THR A 37 12.26 -9.93 -7.32
N VAL A 38 13.18 -10.03 -6.36
CA VAL A 38 14.62 -10.17 -6.65
C VAL A 38 14.95 -11.48 -7.34
N LEU A 39 14.18 -12.52 -7.06
CA LEU A 39 14.44 -13.87 -7.56
C LEU A 39 13.88 -14.11 -8.97
N LEU A 40 13.21 -13.13 -9.60
CA LEU A 40 12.63 -13.27 -10.93
C LEU A 40 13.65 -13.81 -11.95
N ASP A 41 14.84 -13.22 -12.00
CA ASP A 41 15.92 -13.68 -12.89
C ASP A 41 16.52 -15.02 -12.46
N VAL A 42 16.54 -15.32 -11.16
CA VAL A 42 17.02 -16.61 -10.63
C VAL A 42 16.07 -17.72 -11.05
N TYR A 43 14.76 -17.52 -10.92
CA TYR A 43 13.74 -18.47 -11.42
C TYR A 43 13.88 -18.71 -12.92
N ARG A 44 14.06 -17.65 -13.71
CA ARG A 44 14.26 -17.76 -15.14
C ARG A 44 15.48 -18.62 -15.49
N ARG A 45 16.62 -18.34 -14.85
CA ARG A 45 17.89 -19.04 -15.15
C ARG A 45 17.92 -20.48 -14.66
N LEU A 46 17.46 -20.75 -13.43
CA LEU A 46 17.57 -22.07 -12.82
C LEU A 46 16.45 -23.03 -13.24
N LEU A 47 15.24 -22.52 -13.49
CA LEU A 47 14.10 -23.36 -13.89
C LEU A 47 13.81 -23.31 -15.40
N GLY A 48 14.57 -22.52 -16.18
CA GLY A 48 14.33 -22.37 -17.61
C GLY A 48 12.98 -21.72 -17.96
N LEU A 49 12.38 -20.99 -17.03
CA LEU A 49 11.06 -20.38 -17.24
C LEU A 49 11.15 -19.24 -18.25
N SER A 50 10.13 -19.15 -19.12
CA SER A 50 10.01 -18.01 -20.01
C SER A 50 9.80 -16.71 -19.21
N GLU A 51 10.28 -15.62 -19.76
CA GLU A 51 10.16 -14.31 -19.15
C GLU A 51 8.70 -13.92 -18.88
N GLY A 52 7.80 -14.19 -19.84
CA GLY A 52 6.37 -13.96 -19.67
C GLY A 52 5.76 -14.76 -18.52
N LEU A 53 6.20 -16.00 -18.29
CA LEU A 53 5.70 -16.83 -17.19
C LEU A 53 6.13 -16.29 -15.83
N VAL A 54 7.38 -15.81 -15.73
CA VAL A 54 7.92 -15.21 -14.50
C VAL A 54 7.20 -13.90 -14.17
N PHE A 55 6.95 -13.05 -15.17
CA PHE A 55 6.14 -11.84 -14.97
C PHE A 55 4.67 -12.14 -14.69
N ALA A 56 4.11 -13.21 -15.29
CA ALA A 56 2.76 -13.66 -14.94
C ALA A 56 2.67 -14.07 -13.47
N ALA A 57 3.65 -14.83 -12.94
CA ALA A 57 3.72 -15.16 -11.52
C ALA A 57 3.84 -13.91 -10.64
N PHE A 58 4.57 -12.87 -11.07
CA PHE A 58 4.62 -11.58 -10.38
C PHE A 58 3.22 -10.93 -10.33
N VAL A 59 2.47 -10.93 -11.42
CA VAL A 59 1.13 -10.33 -11.52
C VAL A 59 0.06 -11.10 -10.76
N VAL A 60 0.16 -12.45 -10.69
CA VAL A 60 -0.81 -13.31 -9.97
C VAL A 60 -0.95 -12.91 -8.49
N TYR A 61 0.08 -12.32 -7.90
CA TYR A 61 0.01 -11.71 -6.58
C TYR A 61 -1.17 -10.72 -6.42
N VAL A 62 -1.47 -9.95 -7.47
CA VAL A 62 -2.60 -9.00 -7.47
C VAL A 62 -3.95 -9.72 -7.38
N LEU A 63 -4.07 -10.91 -8.00
CA LEU A 63 -5.30 -11.71 -7.93
C LEU A 63 -5.59 -12.20 -6.50
N GLY A 64 -4.57 -12.34 -5.67
CA GLY A 64 -4.73 -12.60 -4.24
C GLY A 64 -5.07 -11.35 -3.43
N ILE A 65 -4.43 -10.21 -3.74
CA ILE A 65 -4.63 -8.95 -2.98
C ILE A 65 -6.07 -8.46 -3.08
N VAL A 66 -6.65 -8.44 -4.27
CA VAL A 66 -8.00 -7.90 -4.48
C VAL A 66 -9.02 -8.59 -3.58
N PRO A 67 -9.19 -9.92 -3.58
CA PRO A 67 -10.09 -10.58 -2.63
C PRO A 67 -9.66 -10.40 -1.18
N GLY A 68 -8.34 -10.37 -0.87
CA GLY A 68 -7.83 -10.10 0.47
C GLY A 68 -8.29 -8.76 1.03
N VAL A 69 -8.21 -7.70 0.24
CA VAL A 69 -8.67 -6.35 0.61
C VAL A 69 -10.19 -6.29 0.70
N LEU A 70 -10.91 -6.83 -0.30
CA LEU A 70 -12.37 -6.73 -0.35
C LEU A 70 -13.07 -7.56 0.72
N LEU A 71 -12.54 -8.74 1.03
CA LEU A 71 -13.10 -9.64 2.03
C LEU A 71 -12.51 -9.42 3.43
N GLY A 72 -11.29 -8.87 3.51
CA GLY A 72 -10.57 -8.68 4.78
C GLY A 72 -11.36 -7.88 5.80
N GLY A 73 -11.97 -6.75 5.43
CA GLY A 73 -12.82 -5.96 6.30
C GLY A 73 -14.01 -6.74 6.87
N PRO A 74 -14.94 -7.24 6.03
CA PRO A 74 -16.07 -8.05 6.48
C PRO A 74 -15.70 -9.29 7.31
N VAL A 75 -14.59 -9.96 6.95
CA VAL A 75 -14.09 -11.12 7.70
C VAL A 75 -13.56 -10.70 9.06
N THR A 76 -12.83 -9.57 9.13
CA THR A 76 -12.29 -8.99 10.36
C THR A 76 -13.42 -8.60 11.33
N ASP A 77 -14.52 -8.07 10.82
CA ASP A 77 -15.68 -7.71 11.65
C ASP A 77 -16.44 -8.94 12.18
N ARG A 78 -16.42 -10.06 11.46
CA ARG A 78 -17.08 -11.31 11.86
C ARG A 78 -16.25 -12.18 12.79
N LEU A 79 -14.97 -12.38 12.46
CA LEU A 79 -14.08 -13.32 13.16
C LEU A 79 -13.29 -12.68 14.28
N GLY A 80 -13.13 -11.34 14.27
CA GLY A 80 -12.26 -10.60 15.16
C GLY A 80 -10.93 -10.23 14.51
N ARG A 81 -10.30 -9.18 15.03
CA ARG A 81 -9.08 -8.59 14.46
C ARG A 81 -7.89 -9.53 14.58
N LYS A 82 -7.65 -10.06 15.79
CA LYS A 82 -6.55 -10.98 16.09
C LYS A 82 -6.58 -12.22 15.21
N LYS A 83 -7.74 -12.87 15.08
CA LYS A 83 -7.87 -14.12 14.30
C LYS A 83 -7.51 -13.92 12.83
N VAL A 84 -7.95 -12.80 12.24
CA VAL A 84 -7.64 -12.48 10.84
C VAL A 84 -6.15 -12.18 10.66
N VAL A 85 -5.54 -11.45 11.60
CA VAL A 85 -4.10 -11.15 11.54
C VAL A 85 -3.26 -12.43 11.70
N VAL A 86 -3.59 -13.29 12.66
CA VAL A 86 -2.93 -14.61 12.82
C VAL A 86 -3.07 -15.45 11.55
N GLY A 87 -4.29 -15.50 10.98
CA GLY A 87 -4.53 -16.19 9.71
C GLY A 87 -3.69 -15.61 8.57
N ALA A 88 -3.59 -14.29 8.45
CA ALA A 88 -2.78 -13.63 7.43
C ALA A 88 -1.27 -13.94 7.60
N ILE A 89 -0.75 -13.95 8.84
CA ILE A 89 0.63 -14.34 9.12
C ILE A 89 0.87 -15.82 8.73
N ALA A 90 -0.04 -16.72 9.09
CA ALA A 90 0.07 -18.13 8.75
C ALA A 90 0.02 -18.35 7.22
N VAL A 91 -0.89 -17.66 6.52
CA VAL A 91 -0.99 -17.71 5.05
C VAL A 91 0.26 -17.15 4.39
N SER A 92 0.89 -16.09 4.96
CA SER A 92 2.16 -15.56 4.45
C SER A 92 3.30 -16.59 4.58
N GLY A 93 3.39 -17.31 5.68
CA GLY A 93 4.35 -18.41 5.84
C GLY A 93 4.10 -19.57 4.88
N LEU A 94 2.82 -19.95 4.70
CA LEU A 94 2.43 -20.99 3.72
C LEU A 94 2.77 -20.54 2.28
N SER A 95 2.63 -19.26 1.96
CA SER A 95 3.07 -18.69 0.70
C SER A 95 4.56 -18.93 0.45
N SER A 96 5.42 -18.61 1.43
CA SER A 96 6.87 -18.82 1.30
C SER A 96 7.23 -20.32 1.16
N LEU A 97 6.54 -21.22 1.89
CA LEU A 97 6.69 -22.66 1.70
C LEU A 97 6.29 -23.12 0.29
N ALA A 98 5.18 -22.59 -0.25
CA ALA A 98 4.75 -22.89 -1.60
C ALA A 98 5.75 -22.36 -2.65
N LEU A 99 6.32 -21.18 -2.45
CA LEU A 99 7.34 -20.61 -3.31
C LEU A 99 8.66 -21.42 -3.28
N MET A 100 9.05 -21.93 -2.11
CA MET A 100 10.17 -22.86 -1.98
C MET A 100 9.91 -24.16 -2.74
N ALA A 101 8.72 -24.75 -2.58
CA ALA A 101 8.34 -25.98 -3.31
C ALA A 101 8.13 -25.73 -4.82
N GLY A 102 7.96 -24.48 -5.22
CA GLY A 102 7.87 -24.05 -6.61
C GLY A 102 9.13 -24.32 -7.43
N PHE A 103 10.26 -24.61 -6.76
CA PHE A 103 11.46 -25.12 -7.42
C PHE A 103 11.20 -26.44 -8.17
N GLU A 104 10.40 -27.32 -7.61
CA GLU A 104 10.08 -28.61 -8.23
C GLU A 104 8.77 -28.55 -9.05
N VAL A 105 7.79 -27.77 -8.58
CA VAL A 105 6.45 -27.69 -9.18
C VAL A 105 6.10 -26.24 -9.47
N THR A 106 6.25 -25.82 -10.73
CA THR A 106 6.02 -24.44 -11.17
C THR A 106 4.63 -23.89 -10.78
N ALA A 107 3.58 -24.74 -10.74
CA ALA A 107 2.25 -24.32 -10.30
C ALA A 107 2.23 -23.76 -8.88
N LEU A 108 3.13 -24.22 -8.00
CA LEU A 108 3.24 -23.73 -6.63
C LEU A 108 3.80 -22.31 -6.54
N LEU A 109 4.55 -21.83 -7.56
CA LEU A 109 4.94 -20.43 -7.65
C LEU A 109 3.70 -19.52 -7.76
N PHE A 110 2.74 -19.90 -8.60
CA PHE A 110 1.51 -19.15 -8.78
C PHE A 110 0.63 -19.23 -7.54
N ALA A 111 0.49 -20.42 -6.95
CA ALA A 111 -0.25 -20.59 -5.70
C ALA A 111 0.37 -19.77 -4.56
N GLY A 112 1.69 -19.83 -4.40
CA GLY A 112 2.42 -19.04 -3.41
C GLY A 112 2.21 -17.55 -3.60
N ARG A 113 2.34 -17.03 -4.83
CA ARG A 113 2.10 -15.62 -5.14
C ARG A 113 0.67 -15.19 -4.83
N MET A 114 -0.32 -16.02 -5.15
CA MET A 114 -1.72 -15.73 -4.82
C MET A 114 -1.96 -15.71 -3.30
N LEU A 115 -1.37 -16.66 -2.56
CA LEU A 115 -1.43 -16.69 -1.09
C LEU A 115 -0.76 -15.48 -0.46
N ALA A 116 0.42 -15.05 -0.97
CA ALA A 116 1.09 -13.82 -0.53
C ALA A 116 0.18 -12.60 -0.70
N GLY A 117 -0.45 -12.48 -1.86
CA GLY A 117 -1.41 -11.42 -2.14
C GLY A 117 -2.60 -11.44 -1.17
N LEU A 118 -3.19 -12.61 -0.94
CA LEU A 118 -4.33 -12.77 -0.01
C LEU A 118 -3.95 -12.35 1.42
N ALA A 119 -2.77 -12.78 1.88
CA ALA A 119 -2.26 -12.46 3.21
C ALA A 119 -2.09 -10.95 3.40
N ILE A 120 -1.43 -10.26 2.45
CA ILE A 120 -1.21 -8.82 2.56
C ILE A 120 -2.50 -8.03 2.45
N GLY A 121 -3.42 -8.43 1.54
CA GLY A 121 -4.71 -7.78 1.40
C GLY A 121 -5.55 -7.84 2.68
N ALA A 122 -5.62 -9.00 3.33
CA ALA A 122 -6.29 -9.18 4.61
C ALA A 122 -5.61 -8.36 5.73
N ALA A 123 -4.29 -8.37 5.79
CA ALA A 123 -3.53 -7.65 6.81
C ALA A 123 -3.66 -6.12 6.68
N MET A 124 -3.64 -5.57 5.46
CA MET A 124 -3.81 -4.13 5.22
C MET A 124 -5.16 -3.60 5.72
N THR A 125 -6.18 -4.44 5.82
CA THR A 125 -7.48 -4.06 6.35
C THR A 125 -7.60 -4.29 7.86
N ALA A 126 -7.01 -5.37 8.38
CA ALA A 126 -7.16 -5.78 9.78
C ALA A 126 -6.18 -5.10 10.73
N VAL A 127 -4.87 -5.04 10.37
CA VAL A 127 -3.82 -4.59 11.29
C VAL A 127 -3.92 -3.11 11.67
N PRO A 128 -4.17 -2.15 10.76
CA PRO A 128 -4.29 -0.74 11.13
C PRO A 128 -5.46 -0.49 12.09
N VAL A 129 -6.57 -1.20 11.89
CA VAL A 129 -7.74 -1.11 12.76
C VAL A 129 -7.42 -1.69 14.14
N TRP A 130 -6.85 -2.89 14.19
CA TRP A 130 -6.46 -3.55 15.44
C TRP A 130 -5.44 -2.73 16.23
N SER A 131 -4.40 -2.24 15.57
CA SER A 131 -3.39 -1.38 16.18
C SER A 131 -4.00 -0.10 16.77
N ARG A 132 -4.95 0.54 16.07
CA ARG A 132 -5.67 1.70 16.60
C ARG A 132 -6.52 1.36 17.81
N GLU A 133 -7.28 0.26 17.76
CA GLU A 133 -8.13 -0.18 18.88
C GLU A 133 -7.30 -0.53 20.12
N LEU A 134 -6.14 -1.19 19.95
CA LEU A 134 -5.19 -1.45 21.03
C LEU A 134 -4.63 -0.17 21.63
N HIS A 135 -4.27 0.81 20.79
CA HIS A 135 -3.76 2.10 21.24
C HIS A 135 -4.79 2.86 22.08
N VAL A 136 -6.06 2.89 21.65
CA VAL A 136 -7.14 3.51 22.41
C VAL A 136 -7.33 2.84 23.77
N ARG A 137 -7.24 1.51 23.84
CA ARG A 137 -7.35 0.77 25.11
C ARG A 137 -6.15 1.01 26.03
N GLU A 138 -4.94 1.09 25.50
CA GLU A 138 -3.71 1.38 26.23
C GLU A 138 -3.74 2.79 26.84
N SER A 139 -4.25 3.77 26.09
CA SER A 139 -4.44 5.15 26.54
C SER A 139 -5.63 5.35 27.48
N ARG A 140 -6.29 4.29 27.93
CA ARG A 140 -7.47 4.31 28.82
C ARG A 140 -8.63 5.21 28.34
N GLY A 141 -8.71 5.42 27.04
CA GLY A 141 -9.73 6.27 26.42
C GLY A 141 -9.43 7.77 26.50
N ASP A 142 -8.33 8.19 27.13
CA ASP A 142 -7.95 9.61 27.28
C ASP A 142 -7.16 10.07 26.03
N LEU A 143 -7.82 10.05 24.88
CA LEU A 143 -7.30 10.61 23.65
C LEU A 143 -8.11 11.86 23.31
N GLY A 144 -7.55 13.03 23.64
CA GLY A 144 -8.19 14.35 23.40
C GLY A 144 -8.48 14.63 21.92
N GLU A 145 -7.63 14.17 21.00
CA GLU A 145 -7.82 14.23 19.54
C GLU A 145 -7.45 12.91 18.87
N PRO A 146 -7.96 12.64 17.63
CA PRO A 146 -7.61 11.43 16.87
C PRO A 146 -6.10 11.36 16.64
N ASP A 147 -5.41 10.49 17.42
CA ASP A 147 -3.98 10.29 17.31
C ASP A 147 -3.63 9.48 16.06
N GLY A 148 -2.94 10.11 15.12
CA GLY A 148 -2.49 9.46 13.86
C GLY A 148 -1.26 8.55 14.02
N ARG A 149 -0.70 8.39 15.24
CA ARG A 149 0.49 7.57 15.48
C ARG A 149 0.33 6.10 15.05
N PRO A 150 -0.77 5.39 15.37
CA PRO A 150 -0.92 4.00 14.95
C PRO A 150 -0.92 3.80 13.43
N ALA A 151 -1.61 4.69 12.70
CA ALA A 151 -1.67 4.60 11.24
C ALA A 151 -0.31 4.89 10.59
N ARG A 152 0.43 5.90 11.10
CA ARG A 152 1.79 6.19 10.62
C ARG A 152 2.75 5.04 10.89
N TRP A 153 2.69 4.45 12.09
CA TRP A 153 3.52 3.32 12.47
C TRP A 153 3.22 2.09 11.61
N ALA A 154 1.94 1.77 11.38
CA ALA A 154 1.53 0.68 10.51
C ALA A 154 2.04 0.87 9.07
N SER A 155 1.95 2.08 8.52
CA SER A 155 2.49 2.41 7.20
C SER A 155 4.00 2.26 7.12
N LEU A 156 4.73 2.73 8.14
CA LEU A 156 6.20 2.56 8.21
C LEU A 156 6.60 1.09 8.31
N CYS A 157 5.90 0.29 9.11
CA CYS A 157 6.15 -1.15 9.22
C CYS A 157 5.94 -1.87 7.89
N LEU A 158 4.85 -1.56 7.19
CA LEU A 158 4.59 -2.14 5.86
C LEU A 158 5.68 -1.77 4.85
N SER A 159 6.05 -0.49 4.80
CA SER A 159 7.10 0.00 3.90
C SER A 159 8.46 -0.59 4.23
N ALA A 160 8.78 -0.77 5.53
CA ALA A 160 10.01 -1.44 5.96
C ALA A 160 10.04 -2.90 5.51
N GLY A 161 8.92 -3.62 5.63
CA GLY A 161 8.78 -4.98 5.13
C GLY A 161 9.06 -5.06 3.62
N PHE A 162 8.44 -4.18 2.84
CA PHE A 162 8.67 -4.10 1.39
C PHE A 162 10.14 -3.80 1.02
N ALA A 163 10.78 -2.88 1.72
CA ALA A 163 12.12 -2.42 1.40
C ALA A 163 13.20 -3.44 1.82
N VAL A 164 13.11 -3.94 3.06
CA VAL A 164 14.15 -4.80 3.63
C VAL A 164 14.10 -6.21 3.04
N SER A 165 12.91 -6.73 2.71
CA SER A 165 12.78 -8.09 2.16
C SER A 165 13.54 -8.28 0.86
N GLY A 166 13.44 -7.32 -0.07
CA GLY A 166 14.12 -7.40 -1.35
C GLY A 166 15.64 -7.40 -1.19
N LEU A 167 16.17 -6.51 -0.34
CA LEU A 167 17.62 -6.48 -0.06
C LEU A 167 18.10 -7.76 0.63
N CYS A 168 17.38 -8.25 1.63
CA CYS A 168 17.72 -9.50 2.32
C CYS A 168 17.72 -10.68 1.36
N SER A 169 16.69 -10.83 0.53
CA SER A 169 16.64 -11.89 -0.48
C SER A 169 17.74 -11.75 -1.52
N ALA A 170 18.12 -10.51 -1.89
CA ALA A 170 19.25 -10.26 -2.78
C ALA A 170 20.57 -10.72 -2.19
N LEU A 171 20.83 -10.37 -0.92
CA LEU A 171 22.05 -10.77 -0.21
C LEU A 171 22.15 -12.30 -0.10
N VAL A 172 21.05 -12.96 0.27
CA VAL A 172 21.00 -14.41 0.34
C VAL A 172 21.24 -15.05 -1.04
N ALA A 173 20.53 -14.56 -2.05
CA ALA A 173 20.63 -15.12 -3.41
C ALA A 173 21.98 -14.85 -4.10
N GLN A 174 22.68 -13.78 -3.70
CA GLN A 174 23.97 -13.42 -4.24
C GLN A 174 25.10 -14.33 -3.74
N TRP A 175 25.10 -14.72 -2.44
CA TRP A 175 26.23 -15.37 -1.81
C TRP A 175 25.96 -16.77 -1.25
N LEU A 176 24.69 -17.13 -1.02
CA LEU A 176 24.37 -18.44 -0.43
C LEU A 176 24.00 -19.47 -1.51
N PRO A 177 24.31 -20.77 -1.27
CA PRO A 177 23.87 -21.84 -2.17
C PRO A 177 22.34 -21.98 -2.13
N ARG A 178 21.76 -22.57 -3.19
CA ARG A 178 20.30 -22.82 -3.28
C ARG A 178 19.46 -21.58 -3.04
N PRO A 179 19.63 -20.50 -3.82
CA PRO A 179 19.00 -19.19 -3.57
C PRO A 179 17.46 -19.28 -3.54
N LEU A 180 16.84 -20.16 -4.33
CA LEU A 180 15.38 -20.36 -4.36
C LEU A 180 14.81 -21.03 -3.09
N LEU A 181 15.65 -21.57 -2.22
CA LEU A 181 15.25 -22.09 -0.93
C LEU A 181 15.64 -21.13 0.20
N LEU A 182 16.91 -20.74 0.26
CA LEU A 182 17.43 -19.99 1.38
C LEU A 182 16.91 -18.54 1.46
N ALA A 183 16.52 -17.95 0.32
CA ALA A 183 15.96 -16.59 0.31
C ALA A 183 14.61 -16.47 1.06
N TYR A 184 13.87 -17.57 1.22
CA TYR A 184 12.59 -17.60 1.95
C TYR A 184 12.72 -17.94 3.43
N VAL A 185 13.90 -18.45 3.89
CA VAL A 185 14.12 -18.82 5.29
C VAL A 185 13.93 -17.64 6.26
N PRO A 186 14.43 -16.42 5.97
CA PRO A 186 14.19 -15.27 6.85
C PRO A 186 12.70 -14.98 7.06
N GLN A 187 11.89 -15.07 6.00
CA GLN A 187 10.44 -14.89 6.11
C GLN A 187 9.78 -15.95 6.99
N LEU A 188 10.17 -17.22 6.85
CA LEU A 188 9.64 -18.28 7.72
C LEU A 188 10.00 -18.07 9.18
N ALA A 189 11.25 -17.67 9.47
CA ALA A 189 11.67 -17.34 10.83
C ALA A 189 10.86 -16.15 11.40
N LEU A 190 10.68 -15.09 10.62
CA LEU A 190 9.87 -13.94 11.00
C LEU A 190 8.40 -14.31 11.19
N THR A 191 7.86 -15.22 10.39
CA THR A 191 6.49 -15.74 10.55
C THR A 191 6.29 -16.41 11.90
N VAL A 192 7.24 -17.27 12.34
CA VAL A 192 7.19 -17.94 13.64
C VAL A 192 7.22 -16.90 14.77
N VAL A 193 8.14 -15.94 14.70
CA VAL A 193 8.24 -14.85 15.69
C VAL A 193 6.95 -14.02 15.74
N ALA A 194 6.40 -13.66 14.58
CA ALA A 194 5.16 -12.88 14.51
C ALA A 194 3.96 -13.64 15.08
N LEU A 195 3.85 -14.94 14.82
CA LEU A 195 2.81 -15.79 15.42
C LEU A 195 2.93 -15.83 16.95
N ALA A 196 4.15 -16.02 17.47
CA ALA A 196 4.41 -16.04 18.91
C ALA A 196 4.05 -14.69 19.57
N VAL A 197 4.49 -13.57 18.99
CA VAL A 197 4.18 -12.22 19.49
C VAL A 197 2.67 -11.97 19.45
N THR A 198 2.02 -12.31 18.34
CA THR A 198 0.58 -12.08 18.14
C THR A 198 -0.26 -12.92 19.09
N ALA A 199 0.20 -14.12 19.48
CA ALA A 199 -0.49 -14.99 20.45
C ALA A 199 -0.69 -14.31 21.80
N GLY A 200 0.28 -13.48 22.25
CA GLY A 200 0.21 -12.74 23.51
C GLY A 200 -0.66 -11.47 23.47
N LEU A 201 -1.09 -11.01 22.30
CA LEU A 201 -1.88 -9.79 22.18
C LEU A 201 -3.38 -10.05 22.39
N PRO A 202 -4.14 -9.11 23.02
CA PRO A 202 -5.56 -9.28 23.26
C PRO A 202 -6.39 -9.04 21.98
N GLU A 203 -7.52 -9.77 21.86
CA GLU A 203 -8.56 -9.47 20.87
C GLU A 203 -9.30 -8.18 21.25
N THR A 204 -9.57 -7.32 20.27
CA THR A 204 -10.27 -6.05 20.49
C THR A 204 -11.72 -6.07 20.03
N ALA A 205 -12.12 -7.02 19.19
CA ALA A 205 -13.49 -7.15 18.74
C ALA A 205 -14.41 -7.52 19.90
N ALA A 206 -15.49 -6.77 20.08
CA ALA A 206 -16.57 -7.18 20.97
C ALA A 206 -17.34 -8.35 20.35
N PRO A 207 -17.69 -9.40 21.13
CA PRO A 207 -18.55 -10.47 20.64
C PRO A 207 -19.86 -9.88 20.10
N GLY A 208 -20.17 -10.12 18.83
CA GLY A 208 -21.42 -9.65 18.22
C GLY A 208 -21.42 -8.25 17.60
N ALA A 209 -20.29 -7.53 17.58
CA ALA A 209 -20.16 -6.20 16.93
C ALA A 209 -20.31 -6.25 15.38
N GLY A 210 -20.46 -7.42 14.79
CA GLY A 210 -20.55 -7.65 13.34
C GLY A 210 -21.82 -7.14 12.65
N ARG A 211 -22.49 -6.10 13.13
CA ARG A 211 -23.80 -5.64 12.61
C ARG A 211 -23.82 -4.33 11.83
N VAL A 212 -22.71 -3.68 11.60
CA VAL A 212 -22.70 -2.40 10.85
C VAL A 212 -21.77 -2.46 9.64
N ALA A 213 -21.82 -3.52 8.87
CA ALA A 213 -21.38 -3.45 7.47
C ALA A 213 -22.63 -3.09 6.65
N GLY A 214 -22.72 -1.85 6.24
CA GLY A 214 -23.79 -1.36 5.37
C GLY A 214 -23.97 -2.29 4.16
N ARG A 215 -25.11 -2.95 4.07
CA ARG A 215 -25.51 -3.75 2.93
C ARG A 215 -25.70 -2.83 1.73
N GLY A 216 -24.89 -3.02 0.70
CA GLY A 216 -25.17 -2.47 -0.63
C GLY A 216 -24.04 -1.65 -1.21
N PHE A 217 -23.81 -1.84 -2.50
CA PHE A 217 -23.02 -0.91 -3.31
C PHE A 217 -23.58 0.51 -3.15
N PRO A 218 -22.71 1.53 -3.00
CA PRO A 218 -23.15 2.87 -2.67
C PRO A 218 -24.04 3.44 -3.77
N LYS A 219 -25.19 4.03 -3.38
CA LYS A 219 -25.96 4.90 -4.29
C LYS A 219 -25.02 5.98 -4.86
N ALA A 220 -25.23 6.35 -6.11
CA ALA A 220 -24.31 7.09 -7.01
C ALA A 220 -23.64 8.39 -6.52
N CYS A 221 -23.94 8.91 -5.34
CA CYS A 221 -23.54 10.25 -4.88
C CYS A 221 -22.07 10.44 -4.45
N GLY A 222 -21.20 9.42 -4.47
CA GLY A 222 -19.75 9.55 -4.19
C GLY A 222 -18.88 9.00 -5.32
N VAL A 223 -19.49 8.35 -6.30
CA VAL A 223 -18.78 7.66 -7.37
C VAL A 223 -18.12 8.66 -8.33
N ARG A 224 -18.85 9.70 -8.77
CA ARG A 224 -18.31 10.70 -9.73
C ARG A 224 -17.05 11.43 -9.21
N PRO A 225 -17.02 11.98 -7.99
CA PRO A 225 -15.78 12.57 -7.45
C PRO A 225 -14.64 11.55 -7.34
N PHE A 226 -14.92 10.33 -6.94
CA PHE A 226 -13.91 9.27 -6.85
C PHE A 226 -13.33 8.93 -8.22
N LEU A 227 -14.17 8.73 -9.24
CA LEU A 227 -13.75 8.47 -10.60
C LEU A 227 -12.91 9.62 -11.17
N ARG A 228 -13.22 10.86 -10.78
CA ARG A 228 -12.52 12.03 -11.29
C ARG A 228 -11.19 12.29 -10.60
N TYR A 229 -11.14 12.21 -9.28
CA TYR A 229 -10.00 12.69 -8.49
C TYR A 229 -9.06 11.58 -8.02
N VAL A 230 -9.53 10.32 -8.00
CA VAL A 230 -8.74 9.19 -7.47
C VAL A 230 -8.34 8.21 -8.57
N VAL A 231 -9.29 7.80 -9.41
CA VAL A 231 -9.08 6.74 -10.41
C VAL A 231 -7.91 7.02 -11.35
N PRO A 232 -7.72 8.24 -11.92
CA PRO A 232 -6.64 8.49 -12.88
C PRO A 232 -5.23 8.37 -12.28
N LEU A 233 -5.09 8.61 -10.96
CA LEU A 233 -3.81 8.55 -10.28
C LEU A 233 -3.54 7.20 -9.60
N ALA A 234 -4.60 6.47 -9.26
CA ALA A 234 -4.45 5.23 -8.50
C ALA A 234 -3.48 4.20 -9.12
N PRO A 235 -3.51 3.90 -10.44
CA PRO A 235 -2.57 2.95 -11.04
C PRO A 235 -1.09 3.37 -10.90
N TRP A 236 -0.80 4.67 -10.92
CA TRP A 236 0.56 5.18 -10.80
C TRP A 236 1.19 4.89 -9.43
N VAL A 237 0.36 4.67 -8.41
CA VAL A 237 0.82 4.32 -7.05
C VAL A 237 1.74 3.10 -7.08
N PHE A 238 1.43 2.07 -7.87
CA PHE A 238 2.30 0.90 -7.98
C PHE A 238 3.01 0.79 -9.33
N ALA A 239 2.54 1.42 -10.40
CA ALA A 239 3.26 1.42 -11.67
C ALA A 239 4.63 2.12 -11.54
N ALA A 240 4.69 3.28 -10.91
CA ALA A 240 5.93 4.02 -10.75
C ALA A 240 7.00 3.24 -9.96
N PRO A 241 6.73 2.73 -8.74
CA PRO A 241 7.75 1.99 -8.01
C PRO A 241 8.10 0.65 -8.67
N THR A 242 7.16 -0.07 -9.31
CA THR A 242 7.49 -1.33 -9.99
C THR A 242 8.37 -1.10 -11.23
N ILE A 243 8.18 0.01 -11.94
CA ILE A 243 9.15 0.42 -12.97
C ILE A 243 10.51 0.67 -12.34
N GLY A 244 10.56 1.38 -11.21
CA GLY A 244 11.81 1.72 -10.51
C GLY A 244 12.60 0.50 -10.03
N TYR A 245 11.95 -0.48 -9.41
CA TYR A 245 12.68 -1.59 -8.79
C TYR A 245 12.60 -2.93 -9.54
N VAL A 246 11.78 -3.06 -10.58
CA VAL A 246 11.73 -4.26 -11.44
C VAL A 246 12.30 -3.98 -12.82
N VAL A 247 11.79 -2.91 -13.48
CA VAL A 247 12.13 -2.67 -14.90
C VAL A 247 13.51 -2.05 -15.04
N LEU A 248 13.79 -0.94 -14.36
CA LEU A 248 15.07 -0.22 -14.52
C LEU A 248 16.28 -1.09 -14.14
N PRO A 249 16.30 -1.81 -12.98
CA PRO A 249 17.44 -2.66 -12.65
C PRO A 249 17.71 -3.75 -13.68
N ARG A 250 16.65 -4.34 -14.24
CA ARG A 250 16.78 -5.38 -15.26
C ARG A 250 17.42 -4.85 -16.54
N LEU A 251 17.02 -3.64 -16.97
CA LEU A 251 17.51 -3.05 -18.22
C LEU A 251 19.00 -2.71 -18.16
N VAL A 252 19.54 -2.36 -16.99
CA VAL A 252 20.95 -2.02 -16.79
C VAL A 252 21.75 -3.13 -16.08
N ALA A 253 21.15 -4.31 -15.82
CA ALA A 253 21.78 -5.38 -15.06
C ALA A 253 23.12 -5.87 -15.68
N HIS A 254 23.25 -5.80 -17.00
CA HIS A 254 24.46 -6.21 -17.72
C HIS A 254 25.68 -5.33 -17.43
N THR A 255 25.47 -4.07 -16.99
CA THR A 255 26.55 -3.12 -16.67
C THR A 255 27.15 -3.31 -15.28
N VAL A 256 26.45 -3.98 -14.37
CA VAL A 256 26.88 -4.18 -12.97
C VAL A 256 27.59 -5.52 -12.72
N GLY A 257 27.86 -6.27 -13.78
CA GLY A 257 28.61 -7.54 -13.74
C GLY A 257 27.94 -8.58 -12.82
N GLY A 258 28.74 -9.28 -12.01
CA GLY A 258 28.26 -10.33 -11.10
C GLY A 258 27.37 -9.88 -9.95
N HIS A 259 27.06 -8.58 -9.80
CA HIS A 259 26.34 -8.01 -8.66
C HIS A 259 24.88 -7.62 -9.01
N ALA A 260 24.32 -8.14 -10.09
CA ALA A 260 22.98 -7.78 -10.56
C ALA A 260 21.87 -8.02 -9.52
N LEU A 261 21.98 -9.08 -8.72
CA LEU A 261 21.01 -9.38 -7.65
C LEU A 261 21.07 -8.35 -6.52
N LEU A 262 22.29 -8.01 -6.07
CA LEU A 262 22.48 -6.97 -5.06
C LEU A 262 21.96 -5.62 -5.56
N TYR A 263 22.25 -5.27 -6.81
CA TYR A 263 21.79 -4.05 -7.44
C TYR A 263 20.25 -3.97 -7.49
N SER A 264 19.57 -5.06 -7.86
CA SER A 264 18.11 -5.16 -7.80
C SER A 264 17.57 -5.03 -6.38
N GLY A 265 18.24 -5.65 -5.40
CA GLY A 265 17.90 -5.52 -3.98
C GLY A 265 18.02 -4.08 -3.47
N LEU A 266 19.06 -3.35 -3.90
CA LEU A 266 19.23 -1.91 -3.59
C LEU A 266 18.11 -1.07 -4.21
N ALA A 267 17.71 -1.33 -5.44
CA ALA A 267 16.60 -0.62 -6.07
C ALA A 267 15.27 -0.88 -5.31
N ILE A 268 15.03 -2.13 -4.85
CA ILE A 268 13.87 -2.48 -4.02
C ILE A 268 13.93 -1.79 -2.65
N LEU A 269 15.09 -1.61 -2.06
CA LEU A 269 15.25 -0.86 -0.81
C LEU A 269 15.00 0.64 -1.02
N ILE A 270 15.64 1.22 -2.03
CA ILE A 270 15.66 2.66 -2.28
C ILE A 270 14.27 3.17 -2.72
N THR A 271 13.59 2.46 -3.61
CA THR A 271 12.34 2.96 -4.20
C THR A 271 11.22 3.12 -3.17
N PRO A 272 10.77 2.08 -2.44
CA PRO A 272 9.75 2.26 -1.41
C PRO A 272 10.29 3.04 -0.20
N GLY A 273 11.58 2.99 0.10
CA GLY A 273 12.23 3.80 1.13
C GLY A 273 12.10 5.30 0.85
N ALA A 274 12.41 5.74 -0.36
CA ALA A 274 12.22 7.13 -0.81
C ALA A 274 10.75 7.54 -0.74
N GLY A 275 9.84 6.64 -1.13
CA GLY A 275 8.39 6.87 -1.01
C GLY A 275 7.92 7.04 0.42
N ALA A 276 8.41 6.22 1.35
CA ALA A 276 8.11 6.37 2.77
C ALA A 276 8.57 7.72 3.32
N LEU A 277 9.78 8.15 2.98
CA LEU A 277 10.32 9.46 3.40
C LEU A 277 9.50 10.63 2.83
N THR A 278 9.15 10.59 1.54
CA THR A 278 8.35 11.65 0.91
C THR A 278 6.91 11.67 1.36
N SER A 279 6.35 10.55 1.79
CA SER A 279 5.01 10.51 2.37
C SER A 279 4.89 11.37 3.64
N LEU A 280 5.98 11.55 4.39
CA LEU A 280 6.03 12.44 5.55
C LEU A 280 5.92 13.92 5.15
N LEU A 281 6.47 14.30 4.00
CA LEU A 281 6.35 15.67 3.46
C LEU A 281 4.99 15.93 2.80
N ALA A 282 4.36 14.89 2.27
CA ALA A 282 3.09 15.01 1.56
C ALA A 282 1.97 15.63 2.41
N SER A 283 1.96 15.34 3.71
CA SER A 283 1.00 15.93 4.66
C SER A 283 1.18 17.45 4.81
N ARG A 284 2.41 17.95 4.73
CA ARG A 284 2.71 19.39 4.75
C ARG A 284 2.26 20.07 3.46
N LEU A 285 2.52 19.44 2.31
CA LEU A 285 2.05 19.93 1.02
C LEU A 285 0.51 19.99 0.96
N ALA A 286 -0.17 18.94 1.44
CA ALA A 286 -1.62 18.89 1.50
C ALA A 286 -2.27 19.93 2.42
N ALA A 287 -1.54 20.46 3.40
CA ALA A 287 -2.00 21.53 4.27
C ALA A 287 -2.10 22.89 3.54
N HIS A 288 -1.24 23.13 2.55
CA HIS A 288 -1.25 24.36 1.73
C HIS A 288 -2.27 24.25 0.58
N ASP A 289 -2.20 23.17 -0.19
CA ASP A 289 -3.17 22.87 -1.26
C ASP A 289 -3.46 21.35 -1.32
N PRO A 290 -4.73 20.95 -1.25
CA PRO A 290 -5.14 19.56 -1.35
C PRO A 290 -4.69 18.84 -2.61
N LEU A 291 -4.42 19.56 -3.70
CA LEU A 291 -3.97 19.01 -4.99
C LEU A 291 -2.45 18.98 -5.11
N ALA A 292 -1.72 19.74 -4.29
CA ALA A 292 -0.27 19.83 -4.36
C ALA A 292 0.45 18.46 -4.34
N PRO A 293 0.06 17.48 -3.48
CA PRO A 293 0.71 16.18 -3.51
C PRO A 293 0.47 15.39 -4.80
N ALA A 294 -0.69 15.58 -5.47
CA ALA A 294 -0.96 14.94 -6.77
C ALA A 294 -0.07 15.50 -7.86
N VAL A 295 -0.04 16.84 -7.97
CA VAL A 295 0.75 17.53 -9.01
C VAL A 295 2.25 17.25 -8.80
N ALA A 296 2.75 17.40 -7.57
CA ALA A 296 4.13 17.09 -7.23
C ALA A 296 4.45 15.61 -7.47
N GLY A 297 3.55 14.69 -7.08
CA GLY A 297 3.75 13.25 -7.26
C GLY A 297 3.84 12.87 -8.73
N MET A 298 2.90 13.32 -9.56
CA MET A 298 2.90 13.01 -10.99
C MET A 298 4.07 13.68 -11.73
N GLY A 299 4.43 14.92 -11.36
CA GLY A 299 5.62 15.59 -11.89
C GLY A 299 6.91 14.86 -11.53
N THR A 300 7.00 14.36 -10.30
CA THR A 300 8.14 13.57 -9.84
C THR A 300 8.21 12.22 -10.58
N ILE A 301 7.06 11.56 -10.82
CA ILE A 301 7.01 10.32 -11.62
C ILE A 301 7.47 10.61 -13.06
N ALA A 302 6.98 11.69 -13.68
CA ALA A 302 7.40 12.09 -15.02
C ALA A 302 8.94 12.31 -15.08
N ALA A 303 9.48 13.04 -14.11
CA ALA A 303 10.94 13.27 -14.02
C ALA A 303 11.71 11.94 -13.83
N GLY A 304 11.23 11.02 -13.01
CA GLY A 304 11.79 9.70 -12.82
C GLY A 304 11.77 8.84 -14.09
N LEU A 305 10.69 8.90 -14.88
CA LEU A 305 10.59 8.21 -16.17
C LEU A 305 11.59 8.77 -17.21
N VAL A 306 11.74 10.10 -17.28
CA VAL A 306 12.74 10.75 -18.15
C VAL A 306 14.14 10.36 -17.72
N ALA A 307 14.46 10.45 -16.42
CA ALA A 307 15.77 10.05 -15.91
C ALA A 307 16.03 8.55 -16.14
N GLY A 308 15.03 7.69 -15.98
CA GLY A 308 15.11 6.26 -16.27
C GLY A 308 15.37 5.98 -17.75
N SER A 309 14.66 6.69 -18.65
CA SER A 309 14.93 6.58 -20.10
C SER A 309 16.38 6.99 -20.44
N TRP A 310 16.84 8.07 -19.84
CA TRP A 310 18.23 8.54 -20.04
C TRP A 310 19.23 7.53 -19.51
N ALA A 311 19.01 6.98 -18.30
CA ALA A 311 19.87 5.97 -17.71
C ALA A 311 19.99 4.72 -18.58
N VAL A 312 18.88 4.24 -19.16
CA VAL A 312 18.89 3.07 -20.04
C VAL A 312 19.60 3.36 -21.36
N ARG A 313 19.40 4.55 -21.94
CA ARG A 313 20.11 4.95 -23.19
C ARG A 313 21.63 5.02 -23.02
N HIS A 314 22.10 5.45 -21.84
CA HIS A 314 23.53 5.62 -21.55
C HIS A 314 24.11 4.45 -20.74
N GLU A 315 23.32 3.42 -20.50
CA GLU A 315 23.72 2.24 -19.72
C GLU A 315 24.31 2.60 -18.34
N ASP A 316 23.75 3.65 -17.70
CA ASP A 316 24.23 4.19 -16.43
C ASP A 316 23.44 3.60 -15.25
N PRO A 317 24.03 2.63 -14.49
CA PRO A 317 23.34 2.01 -13.36
C PRO A 317 23.14 2.96 -12.18
N LEU A 318 24.02 3.96 -11.97
CA LEU A 318 23.86 4.91 -10.88
C LEU A 318 22.66 5.83 -11.14
N LEU A 319 22.54 6.34 -12.36
CA LEU A 319 21.41 7.17 -12.77
C LEU A 319 20.10 6.36 -12.72
N ALA A 320 20.11 5.06 -13.03
CA ALA A 320 18.95 4.21 -12.91
C ALA A 320 18.48 4.04 -11.44
N LEU A 321 19.42 3.96 -10.47
CA LEU A 321 19.08 3.98 -9.04
C LEU A 321 18.51 5.33 -8.60
N VAL A 322 19.07 6.43 -9.09
CA VAL A 322 18.51 7.77 -8.84
C VAL A 322 17.10 7.89 -9.41
N ALA A 323 16.87 7.43 -10.64
CA ALA A 323 15.54 7.39 -11.25
C ALA A 323 14.57 6.54 -10.43
N SER A 324 15.03 5.39 -9.91
CA SER A 324 14.23 4.52 -9.02
C SER A 324 13.83 5.23 -7.72
N ALA A 325 14.75 5.98 -7.11
CA ALA A 325 14.47 6.81 -5.95
C ALA A 325 13.43 7.91 -6.25
N VAL A 326 13.57 8.59 -7.38
CA VAL A 326 12.64 9.64 -7.84
C VAL A 326 11.25 9.06 -8.09
N LEU A 327 11.15 7.89 -8.76
CA LEU A 327 9.87 7.19 -8.94
C LEU A 327 9.24 6.80 -7.59
N GLY A 328 10.07 6.38 -6.63
CA GLY A 328 9.65 6.12 -5.26
C GLY A 328 9.10 7.35 -4.56
N CYS A 329 9.75 8.51 -4.71
CA CYS A 329 9.24 9.77 -4.17
C CYS A 329 7.84 10.11 -4.72
N GLY A 330 7.65 9.97 -6.03
CA GLY A 330 6.35 10.18 -6.67
C GLY A 330 5.27 9.22 -6.16
N TYR A 331 5.61 7.95 -5.97
CA TYR A 331 4.76 6.95 -5.32
C TYR A 331 4.26 7.43 -3.96
N GLY A 332 5.16 7.84 -3.07
CA GLY A 332 4.81 8.28 -1.72
C GLY A 332 3.82 9.44 -1.71
N LEU A 333 4.03 10.44 -2.59
CA LEU A 333 3.12 11.58 -2.75
C LEU A 333 1.74 11.16 -3.26
N CYS A 334 1.68 10.26 -4.27
CA CYS A 334 0.43 9.78 -4.85
C CYS A 334 -0.39 8.93 -3.88
N VAL A 335 0.25 8.11 -3.01
CA VAL A 335 -0.44 7.35 -1.95
C VAL A 335 -1.14 8.28 -0.98
N VAL A 336 -0.42 9.29 -0.46
CA VAL A 336 -0.99 10.23 0.51
C VAL A 336 -2.15 11.02 -0.12
N TYR A 337 -1.98 11.48 -1.36
CA TYR A 337 -3.06 12.14 -2.09
C TYR A 337 -4.28 11.23 -2.23
N GLY A 338 -4.10 10.02 -2.78
CA GLY A 338 -5.18 9.08 -3.05
C GLY A 338 -5.98 8.71 -1.80
N LEU A 339 -5.30 8.38 -0.69
CA LEU A 339 -5.94 8.07 0.58
C LEU A 339 -6.66 9.29 1.18
N SER A 340 -6.05 10.47 1.14
CA SER A 340 -6.63 11.71 1.66
C SER A 340 -7.88 12.12 0.87
N GLN A 341 -7.85 12.03 -0.45
CA GLN A 341 -9.01 12.34 -1.28
C GLN A 341 -10.12 11.29 -1.12
N THR A 342 -9.76 10.02 -1.03
CA THR A 342 -10.72 8.96 -0.74
C THR A 342 -11.44 9.22 0.58
N ALA A 343 -10.71 9.60 1.63
CA ALA A 343 -11.29 9.93 2.94
C ALA A 343 -12.19 11.19 2.90
N ARG A 344 -11.83 12.19 2.09
CA ARG A 344 -12.66 13.41 1.91
C ARG A 344 -13.94 13.16 1.13
N ILE A 345 -13.92 12.24 0.15
CA ILE A 345 -15.05 11.90 -0.70
C ILE A 345 -15.99 10.92 0.02
N ALA A 346 -15.40 10.02 0.80
CA ALA A 346 -16.13 9.02 1.55
C ALA A 346 -16.79 9.62 2.79
N GLY A 347 -18.11 9.43 2.95
CA GLY A 347 -18.72 9.54 4.27
C GLY A 347 -18.29 8.36 5.18
N PRO A 348 -18.56 8.41 6.49
CA PRO A 348 -18.15 7.38 7.44
C PRO A 348 -18.52 5.95 7.01
N ASP A 349 -19.71 5.77 6.44
CA ASP A 349 -20.26 4.48 6.03
C ASP A 349 -19.60 3.89 4.76
N ARG A 350 -18.82 4.69 4.01
CA ARG A 350 -18.27 4.31 2.70
C ARG A 350 -16.75 4.32 2.65
N LEU A 351 -16.11 4.79 3.70
CA LEU A 351 -14.65 4.95 3.74
C LEU A 351 -13.95 3.62 3.44
N ALA A 352 -14.38 2.54 4.07
CA ALA A 352 -13.78 1.21 3.87
C ALA A 352 -13.91 0.73 2.42
N VAL A 353 -15.09 0.88 1.81
CA VAL A 353 -15.33 0.44 0.42
C VAL A 353 -14.52 1.25 -0.58
N LEU A 354 -14.49 2.59 -0.45
CA LEU A 354 -13.73 3.45 -1.37
C LEU A 354 -12.22 3.31 -1.16
N THR A 355 -11.76 3.08 0.07
CA THR A 355 -10.33 2.76 0.33
C THR A 355 -9.95 1.42 -0.28
N GLY A 356 -10.82 0.41 -0.17
CA GLY A 356 -10.62 -0.88 -0.85
C GLY A 356 -10.56 -0.73 -2.37
N ALA A 357 -11.46 0.07 -2.96
CA ALA A 357 -11.48 0.37 -4.39
C ALA A 357 -10.21 1.13 -4.83
N PHE A 358 -9.73 2.09 -4.03
CA PHE A 358 -8.46 2.79 -4.30
C PHE A 358 -7.30 1.81 -4.36
N TRP A 359 -7.15 0.91 -3.37
CA TRP A 359 -6.09 -0.07 -3.38
C TRP A 359 -6.21 -1.07 -4.52
N ALA A 360 -7.42 -1.56 -4.82
CA ALA A 360 -7.64 -2.45 -5.95
C ALA A 360 -7.19 -1.80 -7.27
N LEU A 361 -7.51 -0.52 -7.49
CA LEU A 361 -7.07 0.25 -8.66
C LEU A 361 -5.55 0.51 -8.64
N ALA A 362 -4.98 0.82 -7.48
CA ALA A 362 -3.54 1.01 -7.33
C ALA A 362 -2.77 -0.27 -7.71
N TYR A 363 -3.27 -1.43 -7.29
CA TYR A 363 -2.63 -2.70 -7.62
C TYR A 363 -2.69 -3.07 -9.11
N VAL A 364 -3.57 -2.46 -9.91
CA VAL A 364 -3.49 -2.56 -11.39
C VAL A 364 -2.11 -2.11 -11.88
N GLY A 365 -1.49 -1.12 -11.22
CA GLY A 365 -0.13 -0.67 -11.53
C GLY A 365 0.96 -1.74 -11.41
N PHE A 366 0.75 -2.80 -10.62
CA PHE A 366 1.66 -3.95 -10.58
C PHE A 366 1.78 -4.70 -11.90
N THR A 367 0.84 -4.51 -12.82
CA THR A 367 0.92 -5.09 -14.16
C THR A 367 1.93 -4.36 -15.06
N ALA A 368 2.41 -3.16 -14.67
CA ALA A 368 3.31 -2.35 -15.47
C ALA A 368 4.57 -3.09 -15.97
N PRO A 369 5.31 -3.87 -15.16
CA PRO A 369 6.46 -4.63 -15.66
C PRO A 369 6.08 -5.69 -16.70
N PHE A 370 4.92 -6.33 -16.56
CA PHE A 370 4.42 -7.29 -17.55
C PHE A 370 4.09 -6.62 -18.88
N VAL A 371 3.36 -5.50 -18.83
CA VAL A 371 3.02 -4.70 -20.02
C VAL A 371 4.29 -4.15 -20.67
N PHE A 372 5.24 -3.66 -19.85
CA PHE A 372 6.53 -3.18 -20.34
C PHE A 372 7.28 -4.29 -21.09
N ASN A 373 7.38 -5.49 -20.51
CA ASN A 373 8.02 -6.64 -21.16
C ASN A 373 7.35 -7.04 -22.48
N LEU A 374 6.04 -6.86 -22.60
CA LEU A 374 5.33 -7.13 -23.85
C LEU A 374 5.68 -6.09 -24.92
N LEU A 375 5.74 -4.82 -24.54
CA LEU A 375 6.06 -3.71 -25.46
C LEU A 375 7.55 -3.70 -25.86
N ASP A 376 8.46 -4.10 -24.96
CA ASP A 376 9.90 -4.17 -25.18
C ASP A 376 10.32 -5.14 -26.31
N ARG A 377 9.37 -5.99 -26.74
CA ARG A 377 9.56 -6.85 -27.92
C ARG A 377 9.47 -6.11 -29.25
N THR A 378 8.83 -4.94 -29.26
CA THR A 378 8.51 -4.18 -30.47
C THR A 378 9.04 -2.76 -30.44
N LEU A 379 9.26 -2.19 -29.27
CA LEU A 379 9.69 -0.82 -29.08
C LEU A 379 10.96 -0.78 -28.20
N PRO A 380 11.91 0.14 -28.46
CA PRO A 380 13.05 0.35 -27.57
C PRO A 380 12.62 0.72 -26.15
N ALA A 381 13.22 0.09 -25.14
CA ALA A 381 12.91 0.33 -23.73
C ALA A 381 12.91 1.82 -23.31
N PRO A 382 13.90 2.66 -23.73
CA PRO A 382 13.89 4.09 -23.42
C PRO A 382 12.66 4.83 -23.97
N ASP A 383 12.17 4.44 -25.16
CA ASP A 383 11.04 5.10 -25.80
C ASP A 383 9.73 4.73 -25.14
N ILE A 384 9.60 3.49 -24.62
CA ILE A 384 8.47 3.08 -23.78
C ILE A 384 8.39 3.95 -22.52
N LEU A 385 9.53 4.17 -21.84
CA LEU A 385 9.57 5.03 -20.64
C LEU A 385 9.13 6.46 -20.96
N LEU A 386 9.60 7.02 -22.10
CA LEU A 386 9.20 8.37 -22.53
C LEU A 386 7.72 8.44 -22.92
N ALA A 387 7.16 7.39 -23.54
CA ALA A 387 5.75 7.34 -23.91
C ALA A 387 4.81 7.35 -22.67
N LEU A 388 5.29 6.94 -21.50
CA LEU A 388 4.53 7.02 -20.25
C LEU A 388 4.47 8.45 -19.68
N VAL A 389 5.41 9.35 -20.06
CA VAL A 389 5.46 10.73 -19.53
C VAL A 389 4.18 11.53 -19.86
N PRO A 390 3.68 11.61 -21.10
CA PRO A 390 2.44 12.32 -21.37
C PRO A 390 1.23 11.71 -20.65
N LEU A 391 1.23 10.41 -20.34
CA LEU A 391 0.15 9.77 -19.58
C LEU A 391 0.09 10.28 -18.15
N THR A 392 1.23 10.65 -17.54
CA THR A 392 1.24 11.28 -16.21
C THR A 392 0.52 12.63 -16.25
N GLY A 393 0.78 13.44 -17.28
CA GLY A 393 0.11 14.72 -17.50
C GLY A 393 -1.40 14.56 -17.75
N LEU A 394 -1.79 13.59 -18.61
CA LEU A 394 -3.19 13.27 -18.89
C LEU A 394 -3.94 12.87 -17.62
N SER A 395 -3.29 12.15 -16.70
CA SER A 395 -3.88 11.75 -15.41
C SER A 395 -4.20 12.95 -14.50
N LEU A 396 -3.57 14.11 -14.71
CA LEU A 396 -3.86 15.36 -13.98
C LEU A 396 -5.01 16.16 -14.57
N LEU A 397 -5.36 15.98 -15.85
CA LEU A 397 -6.41 16.77 -16.50
C LEU A 397 -7.76 16.77 -15.75
N PRO A 398 -8.26 15.64 -15.22
CA PRO A 398 -9.50 15.64 -14.47
C PRO A 398 -9.48 16.51 -13.22
N LEU A 399 -8.30 16.83 -12.67
CA LEU A 399 -8.12 17.64 -11.47
C LEU A 399 -8.28 19.15 -11.75
N LEU A 400 -8.08 19.61 -12.99
CA LEU A 400 -8.13 21.02 -13.36
C LEU A 400 -9.49 21.72 -13.09
N GLY A 401 -10.55 20.97 -12.84
CA GLY A 401 -11.88 21.52 -12.50
C GLY A 401 -12.09 21.90 -11.04
N GLY A 402 -11.05 21.91 -10.20
CA GLY A 402 -11.07 22.28 -8.77
C GLY A 402 -11.71 21.22 -7.85
N PRO A 403 -11.38 21.21 -6.55
CA PRO A 403 -11.92 20.26 -5.59
C PRO A 403 -13.42 20.47 -5.34
N PRO A 404 -14.19 19.41 -5.04
CA PRO A 404 -15.65 19.47 -4.91
C PRO A 404 -16.16 20.45 -3.84
N ASN A 405 -15.34 20.85 -2.88
CA ASN A 405 -15.72 21.71 -1.75
C ASN A 405 -15.42 23.22 -1.96
N ALA A 406 -14.66 23.62 -2.96
CA ALA A 406 -14.38 25.04 -3.22
C ALA A 406 -15.65 25.80 -3.64
N ARG A 407 -16.57 25.17 -4.37
CA ARG A 407 -17.83 25.81 -4.81
C ARG A 407 -18.86 25.97 -3.70
N ARG A 408 -18.86 25.15 -2.64
CA ARG A 408 -19.78 25.31 -1.49
C ARG A 408 -19.39 26.48 -0.58
N ARG A 409 -18.09 26.77 -0.41
CA ARG A 409 -17.64 27.92 0.41
C ARG A 409 -17.84 29.26 -0.30
N ALA A 410 -17.76 29.32 -1.64
CA ALA A 410 -18.03 30.52 -2.40
C ALA A 410 -19.54 30.86 -2.47
N GLY A 411 -20.42 29.86 -2.39
CA GLY A 411 -21.87 30.05 -2.38
C GLY A 411 -22.45 30.46 -1.03
N SER A 412 -21.84 30.05 0.09
CA SER A 412 -22.34 30.39 1.44
C SER A 412 -21.90 31.77 1.95
N GLY A 413 -20.89 32.37 1.33
CA GLY A 413 -20.42 33.72 1.68
C GLY A 413 -21.25 34.87 1.12
N ARG A 414 -22.22 34.58 0.22
CA ARG A 414 -23.04 35.65 -0.42
C ARG A 414 -24.46 35.82 0.14
N MET A 415 -24.86 35.10 1.18
CA MET A 415 -26.25 35.09 1.62
C MET A 415 -26.47 35.46 3.09
N ASN A 416 -25.63 36.36 3.68
CA ASN A 416 -25.90 36.88 5.01
C ASN A 416 -25.47 38.36 5.18
N HIS A 417 -26.02 39.24 4.32
CA HIS A 417 -26.12 40.65 4.63
C HIS A 417 -27.58 41.07 4.37
N ARG A 418 -28.47 40.78 5.34
CA ARG A 418 -29.70 41.52 5.53
C ARG A 418 -29.50 42.43 6.75
N PRO A 419 -29.67 43.74 6.62
CA PRO A 419 -29.63 44.66 7.75
C PRO A 419 -30.88 44.45 8.61
N HIS A 420 -30.66 44.22 9.90
CA HIS A 420 -31.73 44.24 10.90
C HIS A 420 -32.20 45.69 11.05
N HIS A 421 -33.44 45.96 10.61
CA HIS A 421 -34.15 47.16 11.02
C HIS A 421 -34.53 47.09 12.49
N HIS A 422 -33.98 48.00 13.28
CA HIS A 422 -34.42 48.28 14.65
C HIS A 422 -35.86 48.81 14.62
N VAL A 423 -36.79 48.08 15.21
CA VAL A 423 -38.12 48.62 15.59
C VAL A 423 -38.01 49.03 17.04
N GLN A 424 -38.03 50.35 17.28
CA GLN A 424 -38.19 50.91 18.63
C GLN A 424 -39.63 50.70 19.09
N GLY A 425 -39.82 49.95 20.18
CA GLY A 425 -41.09 49.84 20.91
C GLY A 425 -41.26 50.92 21.95
N ALA A 426 -42.43 51.57 21.96
CA ALA A 426 -42.85 52.59 22.92
C ALA A 426 -43.24 51.95 24.27
N PRO A 427 -43.14 52.70 25.42
CA PRO A 427 -43.44 52.18 26.76
C PRO A 427 -44.95 52.16 27.07
N PRO A 428 -45.39 51.28 27.99
CA PRO A 428 -46.80 51.17 28.42
C PRO A 428 -47.13 52.22 29.49
N LYS A 429 -48.37 52.69 29.45
CA LYS A 429 -49.03 53.36 30.54
C LYS A 429 -49.56 52.36 31.54
#